data_d169ea7426bb662f3803d6542c37dbc8
#
_entry.id   d169ea7426bb662f3803d6542c37dbc8
#
_cell.length_a   1.000
_cell.length_b   1.000
_cell.length_c   1.000
_cell.angle_alpha   90.00
_cell.angle_beta   90.00
_cell.angle_gamma   90.00
#
_symmetry.space_group_name_H-M   'P 1'
#
loop_
_entity.id
_entity.type
_entity.pdbx_description
1 polymer ?
#
loop_
_entity_poly.entity_id
_entity_poly.type
_entity_poly.pdbx_seq_one_letter_code
_entity_poly.pdbx_strand_id
1 'polypeptide(L)'
;PLPLNAQPDIWVQITVPNEFQAVGKYNIGVTAGTEGDICPPEWIDDINKMQITIVPSQFTKQVFENTSKQHNKPITTNIQVISEYFDDKLYDNKNVTTDISVINQQVKESSAFLCVGHWLKGNLGEDRKNLSGLIHCFFNTYKNKKNTPALILKTSGATYSVSDRINIENRINEISKLFVNNTLPSVYLLHGDLTTREMNALYNHPKIKAMVSFAKSEGFGRPLSEFS
;
A
#
# COMPACT_ATOMS: atom_id res chain seq x y z
N PRO A 1 -8.25 21.24 17.72
CA PRO A 1 -9.65 21.29 17.35
C PRO A 1 -10.38 22.22 18.29
N LEU A 2 -11.31 23.02 17.77
CA LEU A 2 -12.19 23.87 18.59
C LEU A 2 -13.13 22.93 19.39
N PRO A 3 -13.43 23.26 20.66
CA PRO A 3 -14.39 22.49 21.44
C PRO A 3 -15.77 22.56 20.80
N LEU A 4 -16.47 21.42 20.77
CA LEU A 4 -17.83 21.37 20.28
C LEU A 4 -18.75 22.12 21.26
N ASN A 5 -19.52 23.10 20.76
CA ASN A 5 -20.46 23.89 21.58
C ASN A 5 -21.75 23.09 21.89
N ALA A 6 -22.02 21.98 21.20
CA ALA A 6 -23.16 21.10 21.41
C ALA A 6 -22.85 19.69 20.89
N GLN A 7 -23.61 18.70 21.38
CA GLN A 7 -23.51 17.34 20.86
C GLN A 7 -24.10 17.30 19.45
N PRO A 8 -23.32 16.86 18.42
CA PRO A 8 -23.83 16.74 17.06
C PRO A 8 -24.84 15.61 16.94
N ASP A 9 -25.81 15.76 16.03
CA ASP A 9 -26.78 14.70 15.76
C ASP A 9 -26.08 13.49 15.12
N ILE A 10 -25.14 13.71 14.20
CA ILE A 10 -24.34 12.68 13.54
C ILE A 10 -22.86 13.00 13.73
N TRP A 11 -22.10 11.99 14.14
CA TRP A 11 -20.65 12.04 14.23
C TRP A 11 -20.03 10.97 13.33
N VAL A 12 -19.18 11.37 12.41
CA VAL A 12 -18.45 10.46 11.52
C VAL A 12 -16.96 10.54 11.85
N GLN A 13 -16.36 9.40 12.10
CA GLN A 13 -14.92 9.31 12.40
C GLN A 13 -14.26 8.30 11.48
N ILE A 14 -13.22 8.74 10.76
CA ILE A 14 -12.45 7.94 9.81
C ILE A 14 -11.06 7.76 10.39
N THR A 15 -10.82 6.61 11.02
CA THR A 15 -9.56 6.31 11.70
C THR A 15 -9.49 4.83 12.10
N VAL A 16 -8.45 4.45 12.85
CA VAL A 16 -8.34 3.11 13.45
C VAL A 16 -9.32 2.95 14.63
N PRO A 17 -9.83 1.75 14.89
CA PRO A 17 -10.89 1.53 15.89
C PRO A 17 -10.57 2.03 17.29
N ASN A 18 -9.32 1.91 17.76
CA ASN A 18 -8.93 2.36 19.10
C ASN A 18 -9.02 3.89 19.31
N GLU A 19 -9.23 4.64 18.24
CA GLU A 19 -9.46 6.10 18.32
C GLU A 19 -10.95 6.47 18.27
N PHE A 20 -11.84 5.50 18.08
CA PHE A 20 -13.27 5.77 17.99
C PHE A 20 -13.85 6.31 19.29
N GLN A 21 -14.64 7.39 19.16
CA GLN A 21 -15.30 8.09 20.27
C GLN A 21 -16.78 8.32 19.93
N ALA A 22 -17.65 7.95 20.84
CA ALA A 22 -19.09 8.20 20.73
C ALA A 22 -19.41 9.65 21.14
N VAL A 23 -19.22 10.59 20.23
CA VAL A 23 -19.40 12.04 20.46
C VAL A 23 -20.80 12.50 20.08
N GLY A 24 -21.36 11.96 19.01
CA GLY A 24 -22.67 12.33 18.48
C GLY A 24 -23.81 11.57 19.15
N LYS A 25 -25.04 11.97 18.82
CA LYS A 25 -26.21 11.16 19.13
C LYS A 25 -26.22 9.87 18.31
N TYR A 26 -25.74 9.93 17.08
CA TYR A 26 -25.51 8.81 16.19
C TYR A 26 -24.07 8.82 15.67
N ASN A 27 -23.35 7.72 15.83
CA ASN A 27 -21.93 7.65 15.57
C ASN A 27 -21.63 6.63 14.46
N ILE A 28 -20.87 7.04 13.48
CA ILE A 28 -20.44 6.23 12.33
C ILE A 28 -18.92 6.15 12.34
N GLY A 29 -18.40 4.94 12.50
CA GLY A 29 -16.96 4.68 12.37
C GLY A 29 -16.64 4.18 10.96
N VAL A 30 -15.59 4.70 10.35
CA VAL A 30 -15.04 4.20 9.08
C VAL A 30 -13.61 3.79 9.31
N THR A 31 -13.28 2.55 9.03
CA THR A 31 -11.94 2.02 9.28
C THR A 31 -11.51 1.00 8.23
N ALA A 32 -10.25 1.05 7.82
CA ALA A 32 -9.63 -0.02 7.04
C ALA A 32 -9.37 -1.30 7.87
N GLY A 33 -9.51 -1.21 9.20
CA GLY A 33 -9.22 -2.30 10.11
C GLY A 33 -7.73 -2.63 10.19
N THR A 34 -7.42 -3.91 10.24
CA THR A 34 -6.05 -4.43 10.17
C THR A 34 -5.86 -5.27 8.92
N GLU A 35 -4.63 -5.40 8.51
CA GLU A 35 -4.23 -6.21 7.35
C GLU A 35 -3.89 -7.67 7.75
N GLY A 36 -4.09 -8.05 9.01
CA GLY A 36 -4.00 -9.41 9.52
C GLY A 36 -5.35 -10.12 9.50
N ASP A 37 -5.38 -11.41 9.84
CA ASP A 37 -6.58 -12.26 9.90
C ASP A 37 -7.35 -12.13 11.23
N ILE A 38 -6.74 -11.49 12.23
CA ILE A 38 -7.32 -11.07 13.50
C ILE A 38 -6.87 -9.64 13.84
N CYS A 39 -7.64 -8.94 14.63
CA CYS A 39 -7.28 -7.61 15.14
C CYS A 39 -7.04 -7.65 16.67
N PRO A 40 -6.54 -6.58 17.29
CA PRO A 40 -6.50 -6.45 18.73
C PRO A 40 -7.91 -6.66 19.32
N PRO A 41 -8.07 -7.49 20.38
CA PRO A 41 -9.39 -7.79 20.95
C PRO A 41 -10.13 -6.55 21.46
N GLU A 42 -9.41 -5.52 21.86
CA GLU A 42 -9.95 -4.23 22.33
C GLU A 42 -10.71 -3.50 21.21
N TRP A 43 -10.34 -3.75 19.96
CA TRP A 43 -11.02 -3.13 18.80
C TRP A 43 -12.47 -3.55 18.67
N ILE A 44 -12.86 -4.71 19.22
CA ILE A 44 -14.27 -5.11 19.29
C ILE A 44 -15.07 -4.17 20.21
N ASP A 45 -14.50 -3.81 21.35
CA ASP A 45 -15.13 -2.85 22.25
C ASP A 45 -15.20 -1.46 21.60
N ASP A 46 -14.15 -1.10 20.84
CA ASP A 46 -14.06 0.20 20.19
C ASP A 46 -15.05 0.37 19.04
N ILE A 47 -15.20 -0.63 18.17
CA ILE A 47 -16.22 -0.58 17.10
C ILE A 47 -17.64 -0.59 17.69
N ASN A 48 -17.87 -1.22 18.83
CA ASN A 48 -19.15 -1.23 19.51
C ASN A 48 -19.59 0.12 20.08
N LYS A 49 -18.69 1.12 20.13
CA LYS A 49 -19.04 2.52 20.44
C LYS A 49 -19.85 3.18 19.32
N MET A 50 -19.81 2.60 18.11
CA MET A 50 -20.47 3.12 16.92
C MET A 50 -21.79 2.39 16.64
N GLN A 51 -22.81 3.13 16.16
CA GLN A 51 -24.04 2.51 15.69
C GLN A 51 -23.80 1.77 14.36
N ILE A 52 -22.93 2.33 13.51
CA ILE A 52 -22.48 1.69 12.26
C ILE A 52 -20.96 1.75 12.19
N THR A 53 -20.35 0.63 11.82
CA THR A 53 -18.93 0.57 11.45
C THR A 53 -18.82 0.19 9.98
N ILE A 54 -18.20 1.05 9.17
CA ILE A 54 -17.98 0.85 7.74
C ILE A 54 -16.56 0.33 7.53
N VAL A 55 -16.46 -0.76 6.77
CA VAL A 55 -15.20 -1.43 6.42
C VAL A 55 -15.07 -1.62 4.91
N PRO A 56 -13.85 -1.65 4.35
CA PRO A 56 -13.64 -1.66 2.89
C PRO A 56 -13.90 -3.01 2.23
N SER A 57 -13.94 -4.11 2.99
CA SER A 57 -14.03 -5.44 2.39
C SER A 57 -14.72 -6.45 3.31
N GLN A 58 -15.22 -7.54 2.71
CA GLN A 58 -15.69 -8.70 3.45
C GLN A 58 -14.59 -9.33 4.32
N PHE A 59 -13.34 -9.29 3.83
CA PHE A 59 -12.19 -9.75 4.60
C PHE A 59 -12.07 -8.97 5.92
N THR A 60 -12.09 -7.63 5.86
CA THR A 60 -12.00 -6.80 7.08
C THR A 60 -13.16 -7.07 8.04
N LYS A 61 -14.39 -7.24 7.52
CA LYS A 61 -15.53 -7.66 8.35
C LYS A 61 -15.27 -8.99 9.04
N GLN A 62 -14.76 -9.97 8.29
CA GLN A 62 -14.45 -11.30 8.82
C GLN A 62 -13.36 -11.28 9.89
N VAL A 63 -12.37 -10.37 9.77
CA VAL A 63 -11.35 -10.17 10.81
C VAL A 63 -11.99 -9.79 12.15
N PHE A 64 -12.93 -8.85 12.16
CA PHE A 64 -13.67 -8.50 13.38
C PHE A 64 -14.51 -9.67 13.91
N GLU A 65 -15.20 -10.39 13.03
CA GLU A 65 -16.01 -11.55 13.41
C GLU A 65 -15.15 -12.70 13.98
N ASN A 66 -13.98 -12.98 13.38
CA ASN A 66 -13.04 -13.98 13.86
C ASN A 66 -12.48 -13.59 15.23
N THR A 67 -12.06 -12.33 15.39
CA THR A 67 -11.56 -11.82 16.68
C THR A 67 -12.64 -11.89 17.76
N SER A 68 -13.87 -11.49 17.43
CA SER A 68 -15.03 -11.58 18.32
C SER A 68 -15.23 -13.01 18.83
N LYS A 69 -15.24 -13.99 17.93
CA LYS A 69 -15.39 -15.43 18.27
C LYS A 69 -14.22 -15.91 19.11
N GLN A 70 -12.99 -15.63 18.71
CA GLN A 70 -11.78 -16.10 19.38
C GLN A 70 -11.67 -15.58 20.83
N HIS A 71 -12.09 -14.35 21.06
CA HIS A 71 -11.99 -13.68 22.37
C HIS A 71 -13.33 -13.60 23.12
N ASN A 72 -14.36 -14.24 22.60
CA ASN A 72 -15.70 -14.25 23.20
C ASN A 72 -16.25 -12.85 23.52
N LYS A 73 -16.01 -11.90 22.61
CA LYS A 73 -16.45 -10.50 22.69
C LYS A 73 -17.54 -10.24 21.64
N PRO A 74 -18.80 -9.99 22.03
CA PRO A 74 -19.90 -9.82 21.08
C PRO A 74 -19.74 -8.52 20.27
N ILE A 75 -20.03 -8.56 18.98
CA ILE A 75 -20.18 -7.40 18.12
C ILE A 75 -21.61 -6.92 18.21
N THR A 76 -21.81 -5.66 18.63
CA THR A 76 -23.11 -5.00 18.75
C THR A 76 -23.33 -3.92 17.71
N THR A 77 -22.27 -3.38 17.12
CA THR A 77 -22.33 -2.44 15.98
C THR A 77 -22.80 -3.14 14.71
N ASN A 78 -23.47 -2.39 13.82
CA ASN A 78 -23.79 -2.88 12.49
C ASN A 78 -22.58 -2.68 11.56
N ILE A 79 -21.86 -3.78 11.23
CA ILE A 79 -20.72 -3.71 10.31
C ILE A 79 -21.22 -3.74 8.87
N GLN A 80 -21.03 -2.62 8.16
CA GLN A 80 -21.36 -2.46 6.74
C GLN A 80 -20.08 -2.55 5.90
N VAL A 81 -20.15 -3.28 4.78
CA VAL A 81 -19.07 -3.35 3.81
C VAL A 81 -19.34 -2.35 2.68
N ILE A 82 -18.48 -1.35 2.57
CA ILE A 82 -18.49 -0.38 1.47
C ILE A 82 -17.07 -0.35 0.92
N SER A 83 -16.89 -0.90 -0.28
CA SER A 83 -15.57 -0.98 -0.91
C SER A 83 -15.00 0.40 -1.20
N GLU A 84 -13.70 0.53 -1.08
CA GLU A 84 -12.99 1.71 -1.57
C GLU A 84 -13.15 1.81 -3.08
N TYR A 85 -13.11 3.04 -3.56
CA TYR A 85 -13.22 3.36 -4.98
C TYR A 85 -11.86 3.71 -5.58
N PHE A 86 -11.65 3.28 -6.81
CA PHE A 86 -10.64 3.85 -7.70
C PHE A 86 -11.31 4.24 -9.03
N ASP A 87 -10.78 5.24 -9.70
CA ASP A 87 -11.36 5.74 -10.95
C ASP A 87 -10.86 4.89 -12.13
N ASP A 88 -11.65 3.88 -12.51
CA ASP A 88 -11.38 2.98 -13.63
C ASP A 88 -11.31 3.69 -14.99
N LYS A 89 -11.99 4.85 -15.12
CA LYS A 89 -11.91 5.67 -16.34
C LYS A 89 -10.60 6.44 -16.43
N LEU A 90 -9.99 6.72 -15.30
CA LEU A 90 -8.72 7.43 -15.23
C LEU A 90 -7.54 6.47 -15.41
N TYR A 91 -7.63 5.27 -14.84
CA TYR A 91 -6.65 4.22 -14.97
C TYR A 91 -7.01 3.27 -16.13
N ASP A 92 -6.96 3.80 -17.35
CA ASP A 92 -7.26 3.07 -18.59
C ASP A 92 -6.15 3.35 -19.62
N ASN A 93 -5.76 2.33 -20.36
CA ASN A 93 -4.76 2.43 -21.43
C ASN A 93 -5.18 3.39 -22.56
N LYS A 94 -6.49 3.63 -22.75
CA LYS A 94 -7.04 4.58 -23.72
C LYS A 94 -6.87 6.04 -23.30
N ASN A 95 -6.66 6.30 -22.01
CA ASN A 95 -6.58 7.63 -21.42
C ASN A 95 -5.13 8.04 -21.07
N VAL A 96 -4.13 7.39 -21.68
CA VAL A 96 -2.72 7.78 -21.50
C VAL A 96 -2.45 9.06 -22.29
N THR A 97 -2.54 10.19 -21.61
CA THR A 97 -2.34 11.54 -22.20
C THR A 97 -1.02 12.18 -21.80
N THR A 98 -0.27 11.54 -20.92
CA THR A 98 0.97 12.05 -20.34
C THR A 98 2.11 11.09 -20.67
N ASP A 99 3.27 11.63 -21.07
CA ASP A 99 4.49 10.84 -21.27
C ASP A 99 5.35 10.84 -20.00
N ILE A 100 5.81 9.67 -19.60
CA ILE A 100 6.86 9.53 -18.58
C ILE A 100 8.18 9.25 -19.30
N SER A 101 8.70 10.28 -19.95
CA SER A 101 9.97 10.24 -20.70
C SER A 101 11.15 9.77 -19.85
N VAL A 102 11.12 10.01 -18.54
CA VAL A 102 12.18 9.57 -17.63
C VAL A 102 12.39 8.04 -17.67
N ILE A 103 11.35 7.25 -17.88
CA ILE A 103 11.47 5.79 -18.03
C ILE A 103 12.24 5.45 -19.30
N ASN A 104 11.91 6.10 -20.42
CA ASN A 104 12.61 5.88 -21.68
C ASN A 104 14.08 6.31 -21.63
N GLN A 105 14.40 7.40 -20.92
CA GLN A 105 15.74 7.94 -20.81
C GLN A 105 16.63 7.14 -19.85
N GLN A 106 16.10 6.66 -18.74
CA GLN A 106 16.89 6.07 -17.66
C GLN A 106 16.91 4.54 -17.70
N VAL A 107 15.79 3.90 -18.04
CA VAL A 107 15.70 2.43 -18.07
C VAL A 107 16.22 1.93 -19.41
N LYS A 108 17.38 1.29 -19.39
CA LYS A 108 18.06 0.80 -20.60
C LYS A 108 17.48 -0.50 -21.13
N GLU A 109 16.91 -1.30 -20.25
CA GLU A 109 16.33 -2.60 -20.55
C GLU A 109 15.07 -2.45 -21.43
N SER A 110 14.80 -3.47 -22.24
CA SER A 110 13.61 -3.52 -23.11
C SER A 110 12.32 -3.83 -22.36
N SER A 111 12.44 -4.37 -21.14
CA SER A 111 11.31 -4.74 -20.28
C SER A 111 11.64 -4.50 -18.82
N ALA A 112 10.59 -4.22 -18.03
CA ALA A 112 10.71 -4.01 -16.60
C ALA A 112 9.50 -4.58 -15.86
N PHE A 113 9.74 -4.96 -14.61
CA PHE A 113 8.70 -5.13 -13.59
C PHE A 113 8.55 -3.83 -12.81
N LEU A 114 7.32 -3.53 -12.38
CA LEU A 114 7.00 -2.36 -11.56
C LEU A 114 6.57 -2.82 -10.17
N CYS A 115 7.09 -2.17 -9.14
CA CYS A 115 6.58 -2.27 -7.78
C CYS A 115 6.21 -0.88 -7.27
N VAL A 116 5.00 -0.74 -6.72
CA VAL A 116 4.48 0.53 -6.18
C VAL A 116 4.13 0.35 -4.70
N GLY A 117 4.66 1.23 -3.85
CA GLY A 117 4.34 1.21 -2.43
C GLY A 117 5.38 1.91 -1.57
N HIS A 118 5.03 2.25 -0.34
CA HIS A 118 5.95 2.89 0.59
C HIS A 118 6.88 1.87 1.27
N TRP A 119 8.12 2.27 1.46
CA TRP A 119 9.14 1.49 2.19
C TRP A 119 9.49 2.19 3.52
N LEU A 120 8.54 2.13 4.47
CA LEU A 120 8.62 2.92 5.71
C LEU A 120 9.72 2.43 6.66
N LYS A 121 9.60 1.24 7.19
CA LYS A 121 10.46 0.67 8.23
C LYS A 121 10.74 -0.81 7.97
N GLY A 122 11.74 -1.33 8.64
CA GLY A 122 12.08 -2.75 8.64
C GLY A 122 13.37 -3.06 7.89
N ASN A 123 14.06 -4.09 8.37
CA ASN A 123 15.20 -4.71 7.73
C ASN A 123 14.74 -5.69 6.63
N LEU A 124 15.66 -6.49 6.11
CA LEU A 124 15.34 -7.49 5.10
C LEU A 124 14.22 -8.44 5.58
N GLY A 125 13.09 -8.39 4.88
CA GLY A 125 11.93 -9.22 5.19
C GLY A 125 11.02 -8.75 6.34
N GLU A 126 11.36 -7.65 7.02
CA GLU A 126 10.55 -7.13 8.14
C GLU A 126 9.51 -6.11 7.69
N ASP A 127 9.78 -5.35 6.64
CA ASP A 127 8.88 -4.34 6.11
C ASP A 127 7.57 -4.96 5.58
N ARG A 128 6.45 -4.31 5.85
CA ARG A 128 5.12 -4.79 5.48
C ARG A 128 4.96 -5.00 3.98
N LYS A 129 5.45 -4.07 3.17
CA LYS A 129 5.43 -4.17 1.69
C LYS A 129 6.48 -5.15 1.15
N ASN A 130 7.40 -5.62 2.02
CA ASN A 130 8.43 -6.59 1.72
C ASN A 130 9.25 -6.27 0.44
N LEU A 131 9.54 -4.95 0.26
CA LEU A 131 10.34 -4.49 -0.87
C LEU A 131 11.76 -5.06 -0.81
N SER A 132 12.32 -5.17 0.38
CA SER A 132 13.63 -5.77 0.59
C SER A 132 13.66 -7.24 0.14
N GLY A 133 12.63 -8.01 0.48
CA GLY A 133 12.47 -9.40 0.01
C GLY A 133 12.27 -9.48 -1.50
N LEU A 134 11.52 -8.56 -2.10
CA LEU A 134 11.34 -8.48 -3.54
C LEU A 134 12.67 -8.22 -4.25
N ILE A 135 13.45 -7.23 -3.81
CA ILE A 135 14.76 -6.88 -4.40
C ILE A 135 15.72 -8.07 -4.27
N HIS A 136 15.79 -8.69 -3.09
CA HIS A 136 16.61 -9.87 -2.85
C HIS A 136 16.23 -11.02 -3.80
N CYS A 137 14.95 -11.33 -3.92
CA CYS A 137 14.43 -12.35 -4.82
C CYS A 137 14.77 -12.02 -6.29
N PHE A 138 14.60 -10.76 -6.71
CA PHE A 138 14.90 -10.28 -8.04
C PHE A 138 16.41 -10.44 -8.36
N PHE A 139 17.29 -10.01 -7.48
CA PHE A 139 18.73 -10.21 -7.63
C PHE A 139 19.08 -11.69 -7.70
N ASN A 140 18.55 -12.51 -6.80
CA ASN A 140 18.84 -13.95 -6.80
C ASN A 140 18.37 -14.65 -8.08
N THR A 141 17.23 -14.21 -8.63
CA THR A 141 16.65 -14.79 -9.84
C THR A 141 17.45 -14.44 -11.09
N TYR A 142 17.94 -13.20 -11.19
CA TYR A 142 18.53 -12.67 -12.41
C TYR A 142 20.04 -12.46 -12.35
N LYS A 143 20.70 -12.69 -11.22
CA LYS A 143 22.18 -12.58 -11.13
C LYS A 143 22.88 -13.42 -12.18
N ASN A 144 23.94 -12.88 -12.76
CA ASN A 144 24.78 -13.51 -13.78
C ASN A 144 24.04 -13.90 -15.08
N LYS A 145 22.82 -13.40 -15.29
CA LYS A 145 22.08 -13.59 -16.53
C LYS A 145 22.26 -12.41 -17.48
N LYS A 146 22.18 -12.67 -18.77
CA LYS A 146 22.17 -11.65 -19.82
C LYS A 146 20.73 -11.28 -20.18
N ASN A 147 20.53 -10.07 -20.69
CA ASN A 147 19.22 -9.59 -21.17
C ASN A 147 18.10 -9.72 -20.11
N THR A 148 18.41 -9.34 -18.87
CA THR A 148 17.46 -9.36 -17.77
C THR A 148 16.45 -8.21 -17.88
N PRO A 149 15.22 -8.35 -17.37
CA PRO A 149 14.35 -7.21 -17.17
C PRO A 149 14.94 -6.28 -16.10
N ALA A 150 14.48 -5.04 -16.07
CA ALA A 150 14.70 -4.14 -14.95
C ALA A 150 13.64 -4.35 -13.85
N LEU A 151 13.93 -3.89 -12.63
CA LEU A 151 12.94 -3.67 -11.58
C LEU A 151 12.82 -2.16 -11.33
N ILE A 152 11.65 -1.58 -11.52
CA ILE A 152 11.35 -0.19 -11.21
C ILE A 152 10.61 -0.15 -9.88
N LEU A 153 11.17 0.57 -8.92
CA LEU A 153 10.56 0.79 -7.62
C LEU A 153 9.99 2.21 -7.56
N LYS A 154 8.68 2.36 -7.69
CA LYS A 154 7.96 3.59 -7.37
C LYS A 154 7.69 3.60 -5.88
N THR A 155 8.64 4.13 -5.12
CA THR A 155 8.62 4.06 -3.67
C THR A 155 9.19 5.33 -3.04
N SER A 156 8.82 5.53 -1.78
CA SER A 156 9.41 6.50 -0.85
C SER A 156 9.32 5.91 0.56
N GLY A 157 10.03 6.50 1.50
CA GLY A 157 9.77 6.32 2.93
C GLY A 157 8.55 7.14 3.35
N ALA A 158 8.74 8.08 4.25
CA ALA A 158 7.64 8.93 4.73
C ALA A 158 7.46 10.21 3.89
N THR A 159 8.46 10.60 3.08
CA THR A 159 8.49 11.86 2.34
C THR A 159 9.12 11.68 0.96
N TYR A 160 9.18 12.77 0.18
CA TYR A 160 9.92 12.81 -1.07
C TYR A 160 11.17 13.70 -0.97
N SER A 161 11.73 13.86 0.21
CA SER A 161 12.95 14.62 0.45
C SER A 161 14.19 13.92 -0.14
N VAL A 162 15.25 14.69 -0.34
CA VAL A 162 16.56 14.16 -0.77
C VAL A 162 17.09 13.14 0.25
N SER A 163 16.91 13.40 1.53
CA SER A 163 17.31 12.48 2.61
C SER A 163 16.57 11.15 2.54
N ASP A 164 15.25 11.20 2.25
CA ASP A 164 14.44 9.99 2.08
C ASP A 164 14.94 9.17 0.87
N ARG A 165 15.20 9.82 -0.25
CA ARG A 165 15.77 9.19 -1.43
C ARG A 165 17.09 8.47 -1.12
N ILE A 166 18.03 9.17 -0.47
CA ILE A 166 19.33 8.61 -0.09
C ILE A 166 19.15 7.39 0.82
N ASN A 167 18.20 7.45 1.76
CA ASN A 167 17.89 6.33 2.63
C ASN A 167 17.42 5.09 1.85
N ILE A 168 16.51 5.27 0.88
CA ILE A 168 16.03 4.17 0.03
C ILE A 168 17.19 3.61 -0.82
N GLU A 169 18.01 4.47 -1.44
CA GLU A 169 19.16 4.06 -2.23
C GLU A 169 20.16 3.24 -1.37
N ASN A 170 20.41 3.67 -0.14
CA ASN A 170 21.27 2.94 0.79
C ASN A 170 20.70 1.55 1.11
N ARG A 171 19.39 1.43 1.35
CA ARG A 171 18.77 0.11 1.58
C ARG A 171 18.91 -0.82 0.37
N ILE A 172 18.73 -0.31 -0.86
CA ILE A 172 18.95 -1.10 -2.08
C ILE A 172 20.41 -1.56 -2.15
N ASN A 173 21.35 -0.68 -1.85
CA ASN A 173 22.78 -0.98 -1.84
C ASN A 173 23.14 -2.03 -0.79
N GLU A 174 22.57 -1.97 0.41
CA GLU A 174 22.82 -3.00 1.44
C GLU A 174 22.37 -4.39 0.96
N ILE A 175 21.22 -4.47 0.27
CA ILE A 175 20.77 -5.75 -0.29
C ILE A 175 21.73 -6.23 -1.40
N SER A 176 22.23 -5.31 -2.25
CA SER A 176 23.17 -5.68 -3.31
C SER A 176 24.49 -6.25 -2.78
N LYS A 177 24.97 -5.78 -1.63
CA LYS A 177 26.16 -6.29 -0.96
C LYS A 177 26.06 -7.75 -0.54
N LEU A 178 24.86 -8.32 -0.45
CA LEU A 178 24.67 -9.75 -0.17
C LEU A 178 25.05 -10.64 -1.35
N PHE A 179 25.28 -10.06 -2.53
CA PHE A 179 25.57 -10.77 -3.77
C PHE A 179 26.99 -10.48 -4.28
N VAL A 180 27.98 -10.64 -3.42
CA VAL A 180 29.39 -10.44 -3.75
C VAL A 180 29.77 -11.30 -4.96
N ASN A 181 30.59 -10.73 -5.89
CA ASN A 181 31.07 -11.38 -7.10
C ASN A 181 30.00 -11.80 -8.13
N ASN A 182 28.76 -11.25 -8.03
CA ASN A 182 27.73 -11.47 -9.02
C ASN A 182 27.49 -10.21 -9.87
N THR A 183 27.19 -10.38 -11.15
CA THR A 183 26.60 -9.32 -11.96
C THR A 183 25.12 -9.26 -11.66
N LEU A 184 24.62 -8.11 -11.22
CA LEU A 184 23.23 -7.93 -10.80
C LEU A 184 22.39 -7.27 -11.89
N PRO A 185 21.10 -7.60 -12.00
CA PRO A 185 20.16 -6.88 -12.85
C PRO A 185 19.92 -5.46 -12.31
N SER A 186 19.44 -4.56 -13.16
CA SER A 186 19.22 -3.17 -12.80
C SER A 186 17.96 -3.01 -11.93
N VAL A 187 18.11 -2.24 -10.86
CA VAL A 187 16.99 -1.75 -10.02
C VAL A 187 16.98 -0.23 -10.11
N TYR A 188 15.88 0.34 -10.54
CA TYR A 188 15.67 1.78 -10.70
C TYR A 188 14.74 2.30 -9.63
N LEU A 189 15.14 3.39 -8.98
CA LEU A 189 14.30 4.10 -8.00
C LEU A 189 13.58 5.26 -8.67
N LEU A 190 12.27 5.17 -8.79
CA LEU A 190 11.41 6.29 -9.17
C LEU A 190 10.87 6.95 -7.90
N HIS A 191 11.66 7.88 -7.36
CA HIS A 191 11.36 8.64 -6.15
C HIS A 191 10.78 10.00 -6.50
N GLY A 192 9.72 10.39 -5.86
CA GLY A 192 9.01 11.64 -6.10
C GLY A 192 7.51 11.44 -6.17
N ASP A 193 6.76 12.52 -6.09
CA ASP A 193 5.32 12.46 -6.29
C ASP A 193 5.00 12.41 -7.78
N LEU A 194 3.95 11.70 -8.13
CA LEU A 194 3.39 11.63 -9.47
C LEU A 194 1.90 11.96 -9.40
N THR A 195 1.45 12.77 -10.32
CA THR A 195 0.01 13.00 -10.52
C THR A 195 -0.68 11.69 -10.92
N THR A 196 -1.99 11.62 -10.76
CA THR A 196 -2.77 10.44 -11.17
C THR A 196 -2.61 10.12 -12.65
N ARG A 197 -2.48 11.16 -13.52
CA ARG A 197 -2.22 10.95 -14.96
C ARG A 197 -0.83 10.38 -15.23
N GLU A 198 0.18 10.81 -14.50
CA GLU A 198 1.53 10.26 -14.60
C GLU A 198 1.56 8.83 -14.05
N MET A 199 0.82 8.53 -12.99
CA MET A 199 0.69 7.17 -12.49
C MET A 199 0.01 6.26 -13.53
N ASN A 200 -1.06 6.73 -14.19
CA ASN A 200 -1.68 5.99 -15.29
C ASN A 200 -0.69 5.74 -16.45
N ALA A 201 0.07 6.77 -16.83
CA ALA A 201 1.09 6.64 -17.87
C ALA A 201 2.23 5.67 -17.47
N LEU A 202 2.60 5.65 -16.17
CA LEU A 202 3.56 4.68 -15.64
C LEU A 202 3.03 3.25 -15.76
N TYR A 203 1.81 3.01 -15.30
CA TYR A 203 1.18 1.69 -15.36
C TYR A 203 1.07 1.14 -16.78
N ASN A 204 0.77 2.00 -17.73
CA ASN A 204 0.60 1.64 -19.15
C ASN A 204 1.87 1.78 -19.99
N HIS A 205 3.03 2.04 -19.37
CA HIS A 205 4.26 2.25 -20.11
C HIS A 205 4.72 0.97 -20.84
N PRO A 206 5.07 1.03 -22.16
CA PRO A 206 5.37 -0.17 -22.96
C PRO A 206 6.48 -1.07 -22.44
N LYS A 207 7.45 -0.52 -21.70
CA LYS A 207 8.51 -1.31 -21.04
C LYS A 207 8.02 -2.09 -19.82
N ILE A 208 6.97 -1.65 -19.16
CA ILE A 208 6.43 -2.32 -17.96
C ILE A 208 5.56 -3.48 -18.42
N LYS A 209 5.96 -4.70 -18.07
CA LYS A 209 5.30 -5.93 -18.49
C LYS A 209 4.43 -6.55 -17.41
N ALA A 210 4.72 -6.25 -16.16
CA ALA A 210 3.92 -6.68 -15.03
C ALA A 210 4.21 -5.82 -13.80
N MET A 211 3.22 -5.68 -12.95
CA MET A 211 3.39 -5.20 -11.59
C MET A 211 3.64 -6.39 -10.67
N VAL A 212 4.55 -6.21 -9.73
CA VAL A 212 4.90 -7.23 -8.73
C VAL A 212 4.75 -6.65 -7.32
N SER A 213 4.14 -7.42 -6.44
CA SER A 213 4.00 -7.08 -5.03
C SER A 213 4.36 -8.28 -4.16
N PHE A 214 5.24 -8.06 -3.18
CA PHE A 214 5.57 -9.03 -2.14
C PHE A 214 4.97 -8.60 -0.79
N ALA A 215 4.02 -7.65 -0.82
CA ALA A 215 3.35 -7.20 0.38
C ALA A 215 2.78 -8.40 1.16
N LYS A 216 3.04 -8.43 2.46
CA LYS A 216 2.53 -9.47 3.36
C LYS A 216 1.02 -9.38 3.53
N SER A 217 0.50 -8.17 3.36
CA SER A 217 -0.93 -7.87 3.44
C SER A 217 -1.25 -6.52 2.80
N GLU A 218 -2.49 -6.38 2.34
CA GLU A 218 -3.04 -5.16 1.75
C GLU A 218 -4.46 -4.95 2.27
N GLY A 219 -4.79 -3.74 2.71
CA GLY A 219 -6.16 -3.38 3.08
C GLY A 219 -7.08 -3.41 1.85
N PHE A 220 -6.82 -2.57 0.87
CA PHE A 220 -7.53 -2.53 -0.42
C PHE A 220 -6.64 -2.95 -1.60
N GLY A 221 -5.34 -2.65 -1.52
CA GLY A 221 -4.41 -2.93 -2.61
C GLY A 221 -4.57 -1.97 -3.78
N ARG A 222 -4.85 -0.70 -3.51
CA ARG A 222 -5.13 0.32 -4.54
C ARG A 222 -4.18 0.32 -5.73
N PRO A 223 -2.83 0.26 -5.57
CA PRO A 223 -1.92 0.20 -6.71
C PRO A 223 -2.13 -1.02 -7.62
N LEU A 224 -2.56 -2.16 -7.05
CA LEU A 224 -2.85 -3.37 -7.82
C LEU A 224 -4.12 -3.19 -8.65
N SER A 225 -5.16 -2.59 -8.06
CA SER A 225 -6.42 -2.29 -8.75
C SER A 225 -6.24 -1.24 -9.86
N GLU A 226 -5.37 -0.24 -9.62
CA GLU A 226 -5.07 0.80 -10.61
C GLU A 226 -4.25 0.28 -11.79
N PHE A 227 -3.46 -0.79 -11.59
CA PHE A 227 -2.65 -1.42 -12.64
C PHE A 227 -3.43 -2.42 -13.48
N SER A 228 -4.50 -3.02 -12.93
CA SER A 228 -5.32 -4.05 -13.61
C SER A 228 -6.23 -3.44 -14.68
#